data_0a9efc17a05c9f3fd42c594208324264
#
_entry.id   0a9efc17a05c9f3fd42c594208324264
#
_cell.length_a   1.000
_cell.length_b   1.000
_cell.length_c   1.000
_cell.angle_alpha   90.00
_cell.angle_beta   90.00
_cell.angle_gamma   90.00
#
_symmetry.space_group_name_H-M   'P 1'
#
loop_
_entity.id
_entity.type
_entity.pdbx_description
1 polymer ?
#
loop_
_entity_poly.entity_id
_entity_poly.type
_entity_poly.pdbx_seq_one_letter_code
_entity_poly.pdbx_strand_id
1 'polypeptide(L)' 'MRYPVALTKTEEGFSVGCPGLPGCWSQGATEEEALANIGDAIREYLEVARELAAEAEIREVDIPA' A
#
# COMPACT_ATOMS: atom_id res chain seq x y z
N MET A 1 8.41 -1.82 10.55
CA MET A 1 8.10 -2.45 9.26
C MET A 1 8.22 -1.42 8.16
N ARG A 2 8.90 -1.75 7.08
CA ARG A 2 9.13 -0.82 5.97
C ARG A 2 8.54 -1.34 4.68
N TYR A 3 7.89 -0.45 3.94
CA TYR A 3 7.38 -0.74 2.60
C TYR A 3 7.97 0.27 1.62
N PRO A 4 8.52 -0.18 0.51
CA PRO A 4 8.92 0.74 -0.54
C PRO A 4 7.68 1.35 -1.18
N VAL A 5 7.72 2.65 -1.43
CA VAL A 5 6.62 3.35 -2.10
C VAL A 5 7.18 4.12 -3.29
N ALA A 6 6.35 4.27 -4.32
CA ALA A 6 6.70 5.01 -5.53
C ALA A 6 6.01 6.37 -5.49
N LEU A 7 6.82 7.42 -5.48
CA LEU A 7 6.33 8.80 -5.40
C LEU A 7 6.43 9.45 -6.78
N THR A 8 5.36 10.08 -7.22
CA THR A 8 5.31 10.77 -8.51
C THR A 8 4.78 12.18 -8.31
N LYS A 9 5.53 13.15 -8.83
CA LYS A 9 5.07 14.53 -8.79
C LYS A 9 4.04 14.75 -9.91
N THR A 10 2.94 15.42 -9.56
CA THR A 10 1.86 15.75 -10.49
C THR A 10 1.61 17.24 -10.48
N GLU A 11 0.76 17.72 -11.38
CA GLU A 11 0.40 19.14 -11.42
C GLU A 11 -0.31 19.59 -10.14
N GLU A 12 -0.96 18.68 -9.44
CA GLU A 12 -1.74 18.99 -8.24
C GLU A 12 -0.99 18.68 -6.94
N GLY A 13 0.23 18.13 -7.04
CA GLY A 13 1.01 17.76 -5.87
C GLY A 13 1.77 16.48 -6.09
N PHE A 14 1.52 15.48 -5.26
CA PHE A 14 2.21 14.20 -5.32
C PHE A 14 1.22 13.04 -5.25
N SER A 15 1.51 12.02 -6.04
CA SER A 15 0.81 10.74 -6.00
C SER A 15 1.79 9.70 -5.50
N VAL A 16 1.33 8.73 -4.73
CA VAL A 16 2.18 7.70 -4.16
C VAL A 16 1.46 6.37 -4.15
N GLY A 17 2.18 5.31 -4.51
CA GLY A 17 1.66 3.96 -4.48
C GLY A 17 2.60 3.02 -3.77
N CYS A 18 2.08 1.89 -3.30
CA CYS A 18 2.88 0.85 -2.70
C CYS A 18 2.93 -0.34 -3.66
N PRO A 19 4.04 -0.56 -4.39
CA PRO A 19 4.10 -1.64 -5.39
C PRO A 19 3.85 -3.04 -4.82
N GLY A 20 4.20 -3.25 -3.55
CA GLY A 20 3.99 -4.54 -2.90
C GLY A 20 2.56 -4.81 -2.49
N LEU A 21 1.68 -3.81 -2.55
CA LEU A 21 0.28 -3.94 -2.12
C LEU A 21 -0.62 -3.40 -3.25
N PRO A 22 -1.05 -4.27 -4.18
CA PRO A 22 -1.85 -3.82 -5.33
C PRO A 22 -3.09 -3.04 -4.93
N GLY A 23 -3.31 -1.90 -5.57
CA GLY A 23 -4.43 -1.03 -5.27
C GLY A 23 -4.23 -0.09 -4.09
N CYS A 24 -3.10 -0.18 -3.41
CA CYS A 24 -2.79 0.71 -2.28
C CYS A 24 -2.07 1.95 -2.80
N TRP A 25 -2.75 3.09 -2.80
CA TRP A 25 -2.18 4.35 -3.24
C TRP A 25 -2.79 5.51 -2.48
N SER A 26 -2.14 6.66 -2.53
CA SER A 26 -2.63 7.87 -1.91
C SER A 26 -2.05 9.10 -2.62
N GLN A 27 -2.30 10.27 -2.09
CA GLN A 27 -1.83 11.53 -2.67
C GLN A 27 -1.72 12.59 -1.58
N GLY A 28 -1.07 13.69 -1.91
CA GLY A 28 -0.94 14.83 -1.04
C GLY A 28 -0.46 16.05 -1.80
N ALA A 29 -0.65 17.24 -1.23
CA ALA A 29 -0.19 18.48 -1.83
C ALA A 29 1.33 18.61 -1.76
N THR A 30 1.95 17.98 -0.78
CA THR A 30 3.40 17.96 -0.59
C THR A 30 3.86 16.51 -0.49
N GLU A 31 5.16 16.28 -0.65
CA GLU A 31 5.75 14.96 -0.48
C GLU A 31 5.48 14.43 0.94
N GLU A 32 5.69 15.26 1.93
CA GLU A 32 5.48 14.89 3.33
C GLU A 32 4.04 14.44 3.59
N GLU A 33 3.08 15.17 3.05
CA GLU A 33 1.67 14.83 3.18
C GLU A 33 1.34 13.52 2.46
N ALA A 34 1.85 13.35 1.23
CA ALA A 34 1.63 12.13 0.47
C ALA A 34 2.19 10.91 1.21
N LEU A 35 3.39 11.02 1.78
CA LEU A 35 4.02 9.92 2.52
C LEU A 35 3.26 9.59 3.80
N ALA A 36 2.74 10.58 4.51
CA ALA A 36 1.91 10.35 5.68
C ALA A 36 0.62 9.64 5.30
N ASN A 37 -0.01 10.07 4.19
CA ASN A 37 -1.26 9.49 3.73
C ASN A 37 -1.09 8.05 3.24
N ILE A 38 0.00 7.73 2.54
CA ILE A 38 0.23 6.35 2.12
C ILE A 38 0.50 5.43 3.31
N GLY A 39 1.12 5.94 4.37
CA GLY A 39 1.31 5.19 5.60
C GLY A 39 -0.01 4.75 6.21
N ASP A 40 -0.98 5.65 6.25
CA ASP A 40 -2.32 5.33 6.73
C ASP A 40 -3.03 4.33 5.81
N ALA A 41 -2.90 4.52 4.49
CA ALA A 41 -3.50 3.62 3.51
C ALA A 41 -2.93 2.20 3.63
N ILE A 42 -1.62 2.07 3.83
CA ILE A 42 -0.97 0.77 4.03
C ILE A 42 -1.52 0.10 5.29
N ARG A 43 -1.65 0.84 6.37
CA ARG A 43 -2.17 0.30 7.62
C ARG A 43 -3.58 -0.25 7.45
N GLU A 44 -4.46 0.51 6.80
CA GLU A 44 -5.82 0.07 6.52
C GLU A 44 -5.87 -1.15 5.59
N TYR A 45 -5.03 -1.14 4.56
CA TYR A 45 -4.93 -2.26 3.62
C TYR A 45 -4.56 -3.56 4.35
N LEU A 46 -3.57 -3.49 5.24
CA LEU A 46 -3.11 -4.66 5.98
C LEU A 46 -4.17 -5.16 6.97
N GLU A 47 -4.95 -4.27 7.57
CA GLU A 47 -6.05 -4.65 8.45
C GLU A 47 -7.13 -5.43 7.70
N VAL A 48 -7.55 -4.92 6.55
CA VAL A 48 -8.56 -5.60 5.72
C VAL A 48 -8.03 -6.95 5.24
N ALA A 49 -6.77 -7.00 4.79
CA ALA A 49 -6.17 -8.26 4.35
C ALA A 49 -6.13 -9.29 5.48
N ARG A 50 -5.84 -8.86 6.70
CA ARG A 50 -5.81 -9.75 7.86
C ARG A 50 -7.20 -10.28 8.16
N GLU A 51 -8.23 -9.44 8.11
CA GLU A 51 -9.61 -9.87 8.33
C GLU A 51 -10.06 -10.87 7.28
N LEU A 52 -9.75 -10.64 6.02
CA LEU A 52 -10.07 -11.57 4.95
C LEU A 52 -9.35 -12.89 5.12
N ALA A 53 -8.09 -12.87 5.54
CA ALA A 53 -7.32 -14.09 5.79
C ALA A 53 -7.89 -14.89 6.96
N ALA A 54 -8.43 -14.21 7.98
CA ALA A 54 -9.01 -14.89 9.14
C ALA A 54 -10.27 -15.67 8.78
N GLU A 55 -10.98 -15.25 7.72
CA GLU A 55 -12.20 -15.93 7.27
C GLU A 55 -11.97 -16.95 6.17
N ALA A 56 -10.73 -17.03 5.66
CA ALA A 56 -10.40 -17.88 4.53
C ALA A 56 -9.56 -19.08 4.97
N GLU A 57 -9.60 -20.15 4.17
CA GLU A 57 -8.71 -21.27 4.37
C GLU A 57 -7.38 -20.94 3.73
N ILE A 58 -6.29 -21.06 4.49
CA ILE A 58 -4.95 -20.73 4.01
C ILE A 58 -4.30 -21.97 3.41
N ARG A 59 -3.72 -21.81 2.24
CA ARG A 59 -2.97 -22.85 1.55
C ARG A 59 -1.68 -22.24 1.03
N GLU A 60 -0.66 -23.06 0.94
CA GLU A 60 0.62 -22.66 0.37
C GLU A 60 0.75 -23.23 -1.04
N VAL A 61 1.28 -22.42 -1.92
CA VAL A 61 1.52 -22.82 -3.31
C VAL A 61 2.99 -22.60 -3.63
N ASP A 62 3.65 -23.66 -4.10
CA ASP A 62 5.04 -23.55 -4.53
C ASP A 62 5.09 -22.94 -5.92
N ILE A 63 5.93 -21.93 -6.08
CA ILE A 63 6.10 -21.26 -7.36
C ILE A 63 7.51 -21.58 -7.86
N PRO A 64 7.65 -22.27 -8.99
CA PRO A 64 8.98 -22.59 -9.55
C PRO A 64 9.76 -21.31 -9.88
N ALA A 65 11.03 -21.28 -9.53
CA ALA A 65 11.90 -20.13 -9.79
C ALA A 65 12.31 -20.05 -11.27
#